data_4e1afc70f8491cc775e10bdf024c36f6
#
_entry.id   4e1afc70f8491cc775e10bdf024c36f6
#
_cell.length_a   1.000
_cell.length_b   1.000
_cell.length_c   1.000
_cell.angle_alpha   90.00
_cell.angle_beta   90.00
_cell.angle_gamma   90.00
#
_symmetry.space_group_name_H-M   'P 1'
#
loop_
_entity.id
_entity.type
_entity.pdbx_description
1 polymer ?
#
loop_
_entity_poly.entity_id
_entity_poly.type
_entity_poly.pdbx_seq_one_letter_code
_entity_poly.pdbx_strand_id
1 'polypeptide(L)'
;MENSLHTFVICAYKESAYLEECVKSLLAQTVTSKIMIATSTPNDLIDQIAQKYSLPLHVNHGEAGITGDWNFAMSLVQTPYATIAHQDDVYEPQYAEMVLKKMEKAKKPIIAFTEYFEVRNGERVSKNNLLRIKKMMNVGFRISSKSRWMRRRVLSIGNSICCPAVTYCMKQYDGFRFDGAYRFACDWDAWERLANQKGAFLYIPKRLMGHRIHAESETTKMTADTRRAEEEYMMFRRFWPAWIARRLSGFYAKGADSNQL
;
A
#
# COMPACT_ATOMS: atom_id res chain seq x y z
N MET A 1 3.44 -16.01 24.95
CA MET A 1 3.57 -15.35 23.64
C MET A 1 2.28 -14.56 23.45
N GLU A 2 2.34 -13.24 23.49
CA GLU A 2 1.17 -12.41 23.20
C GLU A 2 0.65 -12.74 21.82
N ASN A 3 -0.65 -12.98 21.76
CA ASN A 3 -1.34 -13.37 20.53
C ASN A 3 -1.49 -12.12 19.66
N SER A 4 -0.42 -11.73 18.93
CA SER A 4 -0.44 -10.55 18.07
C SER A 4 -1.52 -10.72 16.99
N LEU A 5 -2.40 -9.73 16.87
CA LEU A 5 -3.47 -9.72 15.86
C LEU A 5 -2.98 -9.25 14.48
N HIS A 6 -1.76 -8.75 14.39
CA HIS A 6 -1.26 -8.06 13.19
C HIS A 6 0.15 -8.50 12.82
N THR A 7 0.40 -8.56 11.51
CA THR A 7 1.73 -8.79 10.94
C THR A 7 2.08 -7.68 9.95
N PHE A 8 3.27 -7.10 10.10
CA PHE A 8 3.93 -6.39 9.03
C PHE A 8 4.80 -7.37 8.24
N VAL A 9 4.59 -7.42 6.92
CA VAL A 9 5.51 -8.12 6.01
C VAL A 9 6.24 -7.08 5.20
N ILE A 10 7.55 -6.98 5.40
CA ILE A 10 8.40 -6.07 4.64
C ILE A 10 8.76 -6.76 3.32
N CYS A 11 8.32 -6.18 2.20
CA CYS A 11 8.77 -6.60 0.89
C CYS A 11 10.10 -5.92 0.57
N ALA A 12 11.20 -6.68 0.73
CA ALA A 12 12.54 -6.21 0.43
C ALA A 12 12.96 -6.62 -1.00
N TYR A 13 13.55 -5.70 -1.75
CA TYR A 13 14.00 -5.90 -3.11
C TYR A 13 15.34 -5.24 -3.34
N LYS A 14 16.36 -6.03 -3.70
CA LYS A 14 17.75 -5.58 -3.84
C LYS A 14 18.26 -4.92 -2.55
N GLU A 15 19.39 -4.25 -2.65
CA GLU A 15 19.91 -3.45 -1.56
C GLU A 15 19.14 -2.13 -1.43
N SER A 16 18.76 -1.77 -0.20
CA SER A 16 18.10 -0.50 0.10
C SER A 16 18.70 0.10 1.36
N ALA A 17 19.22 1.30 1.24
CA ALA A 17 19.72 2.08 2.38
C ALA A 17 18.63 2.40 3.42
N TYR A 18 17.36 2.21 3.06
CA TYR A 18 16.22 2.59 3.90
C TYR A 18 15.61 1.42 4.66
N LEU A 19 15.98 0.17 4.35
CA LEU A 19 15.39 -1.03 4.95
C LEU A 19 15.52 -1.02 6.49
N GLU A 20 16.66 -0.62 7.01
CA GLU A 20 16.86 -0.57 8.46
C GLU A 20 15.99 0.50 9.14
N GLU A 21 15.78 1.65 8.50
CA GLU A 21 14.88 2.69 9.01
C GLU A 21 13.43 2.21 9.03
N CYS A 22 13.00 1.52 7.97
CA CYS A 22 11.70 0.86 7.92
C CYS A 22 11.53 -0.10 9.10
N VAL A 23 12.45 -1.04 9.28
CA VAL A 23 12.43 -2.02 10.39
C VAL A 23 12.32 -1.32 11.74
N LYS A 24 13.14 -0.30 12.00
CA LYS A 24 13.10 0.47 13.26
C LYS A 24 11.73 1.11 13.49
N SER A 25 11.11 1.65 12.46
CA SER A 25 9.79 2.28 12.55
C SER A 25 8.68 1.27 12.89
N LEU A 26 8.81 0.03 12.42
CA LEU A 26 7.87 -1.06 12.72
C LEU A 26 8.07 -1.63 14.13
N LEU A 27 9.30 -1.68 14.61
CA LEU A 27 9.62 -2.09 15.99
C LEU A 27 9.16 -1.04 17.02
N ALA A 28 9.04 0.21 16.62
CA ALA A 28 8.61 1.32 17.49
C ALA A 28 7.09 1.46 17.62
N GLN A 29 6.29 0.51 17.10
CA GLN A 29 4.83 0.58 17.20
C GLN A 29 4.34 0.48 18.65
N THR A 30 3.29 1.25 18.99
CA THR A 30 2.66 1.27 20.34
C THR A 30 1.95 -0.03 20.70
N VAL A 31 1.65 -0.87 19.72
CA VAL A 31 1.09 -2.21 19.91
C VAL A 31 1.97 -3.24 19.24
N THR A 32 2.12 -4.40 19.87
CA THR A 32 2.95 -5.48 19.37
C THR A 32 2.39 -6.05 18.08
N SER A 33 3.19 -6.04 17.02
CA SER A 33 2.92 -6.70 15.74
C SER A 33 4.02 -7.72 15.45
N LYS A 34 3.68 -8.80 14.75
CA LYS A 34 4.71 -9.65 14.14
C LYS A 34 5.35 -8.87 13.00
N ILE A 35 6.66 -9.03 12.81
CA ILE A 35 7.39 -8.41 11.71
C ILE A 35 8.18 -9.53 11.02
N MET A 36 8.14 -9.60 9.71
CA MET A 36 8.94 -10.49 8.90
C MET A 36 9.38 -9.80 7.62
N ILE A 37 10.45 -10.33 7.02
CA ILE A 37 10.98 -9.86 5.73
C ILE A 37 10.70 -10.93 4.68
N ALA A 38 10.20 -10.50 3.53
CA ALA A 38 10.03 -11.34 2.33
C ALA A 38 10.81 -10.71 1.17
N THR A 39 11.56 -11.51 0.41
CA THR A 39 12.37 -11.01 -0.71
C THR A 39 12.47 -12.05 -1.82
N SER A 40 12.49 -11.58 -3.09
CA SER A 40 12.90 -12.39 -4.25
C SER A 40 14.36 -12.13 -4.67
N THR A 41 15.07 -11.23 -3.96
CA THR A 41 16.46 -10.86 -4.25
C THR A 41 17.30 -10.88 -2.98
N PRO A 42 17.51 -12.06 -2.36
CA PRO A 42 18.30 -12.18 -1.14
C PRO A 42 19.71 -11.63 -1.35
N ASN A 43 20.23 -10.93 -0.35
CA ASN A 43 21.57 -10.36 -0.34
C ASN A 43 22.06 -10.14 1.09
N ASP A 44 23.36 -9.89 1.24
CA ASP A 44 24.03 -9.76 2.53
C ASP A 44 23.44 -8.65 3.42
N LEU A 45 22.99 -7.52 2.83
CA LEU A 45 22.39 -6.43 3.60
C LEU A 45 21.06 -6.85 4.24
N ILE A 46 20.20 -7.53 3.46
CA ILE A 46 18.92 -8.05 3.95
C ILE A 46 19.17 -9.08 5.05
N ASP A 47 20.11 -10.01 4.85
CA ASP A 47 20.45 -11.05 5.83
C ASP A 47 20.99 -10.43 7.12
N GLN A 48 21.90 -9.47 7.05
CA GLN A 48 22.45 -8.76 8.21
C GLN A 48 21.37 -8.03 9.00
N ILE A 49 20.44 -7.35 8.33
CA ILE A 49 19.33 -6.63 8.99
C ILE A 49 18.38 -7.65 9.64
N ALA A 50 18.02 -8.72 8.95
CA ALA A 50 17.16 -9.78 9.50
C ALA A 50 17.78 -10.39 10.77
N GLN A 51 19.07 -10.73 10.74
CA GLN A 51 19.79 -11.27 11.89
C GLN A 51 19.91 -10.25 13.04
N LYS A 52 20.28 -9.00 12.73
CA LYS A 52 20.45 -7.91 13.73
C LYS A 52 19.19 -7.68 14.54
N TYR A 53 18.03 -7.76 13.91
CA TYR A 53 16.73 -7.52 14.55
C TYR A 53 15.96 -8.80 14.86
N SER A 54 16.58 -9.97 14.67
CA SER A 54 15.98 -11.31 14.89
C SER A 54 14.62 -11.46 14.17
N LEU A 55 14.53 -10.98 12.93
CA LEU A 55 13.32 -11.05 12.12
C LEU A 55 13.35 -12.30 11.22
N PRO A 56 12.23 -13.03 11.11
CA PRO A 56 12.10 -14.09 10.10
C PRO A 56 12.32 -13.53 8.69
N LEU A 57 13.20 -14.18 7.92
CA LEU A 57 13.47 -13.88 6.52
C LEU A 57 12.95 -15.02 5.65
N HIS A 58 12.14 -14.69 4.66
CA HIS A 58 11.55 -15.62 3.71
C HIS A 58 11.94 -15.27 2.28
N VAL A 59 12.53 -16.22 1.57
CA VAL A 59 12.93 -16.03 0.17
C VAL A 59 11.84 -16.54 -0.76
N ASN A 60 11.38 -15.68 -1.67
CA ASN A 60 10.43 -16.02 -2.72
C ASN A 60 11.20 -16.67 -3.90
N HIS A 61 10.99 -17.96 -4.09
CA HIS A 61 11.53 -18.73 -5.23
C HIS A 61 10.50 -18.91 -6.36
N GLY A 62 9.33 -18.32 -6.21
CA GLY A 62 8.25 -18.41 -7.19
C GLY A 62 8.23 -17.23 -8.16
N GLU A 63 7.04 -16.70 -8.41
CA GLU A 63 6.84 -15.56 -9.30
C GLU A 63 7.50 -14.31 -8.70
N ALA A 64 8.44 -13.73 -9.43
CA ALA A 64 9.14 -12.50 -9.04
C ALA A 64 8.41 -11.26 -9.56
N GLY A 65 8.75 -10.10 -9.00
CA GLY A 65 8.15 -8.80 -9.32
C GLY A 65 7.13 -8.35 -8.29
N ILE A 66 6.65 -7.11 -8.42
CA ILE A 66 5.85 -6.43 -7.39
C ILE A 66 4.68 -7.30 -6.92
N THR A 67 3.84 -7.77 -7.83
CA THR A 67 2.64 -8.55 -7.50
C THR A 67 2.99 -9.96 -7.02
N GLY A 68 4.01 -10.59 -7.58
CA GLY A 68 4.51 -11.90 -7.15
C GLY A 68 5.04 -11.83 -5.71
N ASP A 69 5.88 -10.84 -5.41
CA ASP A 69 6.44 -10.64 -4.09
C ASP A 69 5.36 -10.26 -3.04
N TRP A 70 4.39 -9.43 -3.41
CA TRP A 70 3.26 -9.11 -2.51
C TRP A 70 2.37 -10.33 -2.25
N ASN A 71 2.09 -11.13 -3.27
CA ASN A 71 1.32 -12.37 -3.13
C ASN A 71 2.05 -13.38 -2.24
N PHE A 72 3.35 -13.53 -2.44
CA PHE A 72 4.19 -14.36 -1.58
C PHE A 72 4.19 -13.85 -0.14
N ALA A 73 4.44 -12.56 0.09
CA ALA A 73 4.42 -11.94 1.40
C ALA A 73 3.10 -12.19 2.14
N MET A 74 1.97 -12.01 1.47
CA MET A 74 0.65 -12.21 2.06
C MET A 74 0.35 -13.69 2.34
N SER A 75 0.94 -14.61 1.59
CA SER A 75 0.78 -16.06 1.84
C SER A 75 1.43 -16.54 3.14
N LEU A 76 2.42 -15.81 3.64
CA LEU A 76 3.13 -16.11 4.89
C LEU A 76 2.34 -15.71 6.15
N VAL A 77 1.33 -14.84 6.00
CA VAL A 77 0.62 -14.24 7.12
C VAL A 77 -0.34 -15.24 7.78
N GLN A 78 -0.23 -15.36 9.09
CA GLN A 78 -1.09 -16.20 9.92
C GLN A 78 -1.97 -15.42 10.90
N THR A 79 -1.78 -14.09 10.98
CA THR A 79 -2.56 -13.22 11.86
C THR A 79 -3.84 -12.74 11.18
N PRO A 80 -4.86 -12.31 11.94
CA PRO A 80 -6.10 -11.80 11.36
C PRO A 80 -5.95 -10.58 10.46
N TYR A 81 -4.90 -9.77 10.70
CA TYR A 81 -4.64 -8.55 9.96
C TYR A 81 -3.19 -8.49 9.49
N ALA A 82 -2.96 -7.89 8.33
CA ALA A 82 -1.63 -7.75 7.76
C ALA A 82 -1.45 -6.40 7.05
N THR A 83 -0.22 -5.89 7.09
CA THR A 83 0.23 -4.74 6.30
C THR A 83 1.44 -5.14 5.47
N ILE A 84 1.38 -4.93 4.15
CA ILE A 84 2.57 -5.00 3.30
C ILE A 84 3.33 -3.70 3.51
N ALA A 85 4.49 -3.77 4.14
CA ALA A 85 5.39 -2.64 4.31
C ALA A 85 6.39 -2.61 3.15
N HIS A 86 6.56 -1.43 2.53
CA HIS A 86 7.62 -1.26 1.55
C HIS A 86 8.93 -0.92 2.29
N GLN A 87 10.03 -1.43 1.81
CA GLN A 87 11.33 -1.33 2.48
C GLN A 87 11.88 0.09 2.63
N ASP A 88 11.34 1.03 1.88
CA ASP A 88 11.75 2.44 1.84
C ASP A 88 10.83 3.38 2.62
N ASP A 89 9.72 2.87 3.15
CA ASP A 89 8.72 3.65 3.86
C ASP A 89 8.91 3.58 5.38
N VAL A 90 8.30 4.54 6.08
CA VAL A 90 8.37 4.63 7.55
C VAL A 90 6.97 4.74 8.15
N TYR A 91 6.80 4.23 9.37
CA TYR A 91 5.51 4.20 10.05
C TYR A 91 5.55 4.99 11.35
N GLU A 92 4.52 5.81 11.58
CA GLU A 92 4.32 6.46 12.87
C GLU A 92 4.00 5.42 13.96
N PRO A 93 4.43 5.62 15.21
CA PRO A 93 4.27 4.62 16.27
C PRO A 93 2.83 4.15 16.51
N GLN A 94 1.84 4.99 16.23
CA GLN A 94 0.42 4.68 16.44
C GLN A 94 -0.27 4.04 15.24
N TYR A 95 0.45 3.70 14.15
CA TYR A 95 -0.18 3.16 12.94
C TYR A 95 -0.95 1.88 13.22
N ALA A 96 -0.28 0.85 13.75
CA ALA A 96 -0.90 -0.45 14.03
C ALA A 96 -2.06 -0.33 15.03
N GLU A 97 -1.88 0.42 16.12
CA GLU A 97 -2.94 0.66 17.11
C GLU A 97 -4.21 1.23 16.46
N MET A 98 -4.05 2.26 15.64
CA MET A 98 -5.19 2.95 15.06
C MET A 98 -5.93 2.13 14.01
N VAL A 99 -5.20 1.37 13.18
CA VAL A 99 -5.84 0.52 12.17
C VAL A 99 -6.54 -0.66 12.84
N LEU A 100 -5.92 -1.32 13.82
CA LEU A 100 -6.52 -2.42 14.55
C LEU A 100 -7.78 -1.99 15.29
N LYS A 101 -7.71 -0.92 16.07
CA LYS A 101 -8.87 -0.35 16.77
C LYS A 101 -10.05 -0.06 15.83
N LYS A 102 -9.77 0.34 14.59
CA LYS A 102 -10.79 0.60 13.58
C LYS A 102 -11.36 -0.69 12.99
N MET A 103 -10.49 -1.67 12.71
CA MET A 103 -10.87 -2.94 12.09
C MET A 103 -11.67 -3.83 13.04
N GLU A 104 -11.27 -3.93 14.30
CA GLU A 104 -11.98 -4.75 15.31
C GLU A 104 -13.39 -4.25 15.60
N LYS A 105 -13.62 -2.93 15.52
CA LYS A 105 -14.95 -2.33 15.67
C LYS A 105 -15.88 -2.54 14.48
N ALA A 106 -15.36 -2.94 13.34
CA ALA A 106 -16.13 -3.12 12.13
C ALA A 106 -16.64 -4.56 11.99
N LYS A 107 -17.93 -4.75 11.67
CA LYS A 107 -18.51 -6.10 11.50
C LYS A 107 -17.86 -6.92 10.38
N LYS A 108 -17.47 -6.29 9.28
CA LYS A 108 -16.84 -6.92 8.12
C LYS A 108 -15.80 -5.96 7.52
N PRO A 109 -14.64 -5.76 8.16
CA PRO A 109 -13.58 -4.97 7.56
C PRO A 109 -13.01 -5.71 6.35
N ILE A 110 -12.74 -5.00 5.26
CA ILE A 110 -11.98 -5.52 4.12
C ILE A 110 -10.55 -5.01 4.24
N ILE A 111 -10.41 -3.68 4.25
CA ILE A 111 -9.16 -2.97 4.48
C ILE A 111 -9.37 -1.80 5.42
N ALA A 112 -8.32 -1.43 6.15
CA ALA A 112 -8.18 -0.12 6.77
C ALA A 112 -6.98 0.60 6.17
N PHE A 113 -7.07 1.90 5.97
CA PHE A 113 -5.96 2.68 5.44
C PHE A 113 -5.91 4.09 6.03
N THR A 114 -4.70 4.65 6.07
CA THR A 114 -4.44 5.96 6.64
C THR A 114 -4.11 6.98 5.57
N GLU A 115 -4.12 8.27 5.93
CA GLU A 115 -3.37 9.26 5.17
C GLU A 115 -1.87 9.00 5.32
N TYR A 116 -1.09 9.57 4.41
CA TYR A 116 0.35 9.51 4.45
C TYR A 116 0.97 10.91 4.31
N PHE A 117 2.22 11.03 4.67
CA PHE A 117 3.09 12.15 4.32
C PHE A 117 4.18 11.64 3.38
N GLU A 118 4.84 12.52 2.68
CA GLU A 118 5.98 12.16 1.86
C GLU A 118 7.28 12.40 2.65
N VAL A 119 8.28 11.55 2.39
CA VAL A 119 9.65 11.75 2.86
C VAL A 119 10.49 12.07 1.64
N ARG A 120 10.93 13.32 1.50
CA ARG A 120 11.76 13.81 0.40
C ARG A 120 13.09 14.30 0.93
N ASN A 121 14.19 13.77 0.44
CA ASN A 121 15.55 14.10 0.92
C ASN A 121 15.69 14.02 2.45
N GLY A 122 15.03 13.05 3.08
CA GLY A 122 15.02 12.88 4.53
C GLY A 122 14.03 13.79 5.28
N GLU A 123 13.39 14.73 4.61
CA GLU A 123 12.44 15.66 5.23
C GLU A 123 10.99 15.22 5.07
N ARG A 124 10.18 15.50 6.10
CA ARG A 124 8.74 15.23 6.11
C ARG A 124 7.96 16.31 5.36
N VAL A 125 7.33 15.95 4.26
CA VAL A 125 6.42 16.81 3.51
C VAL A 125 4.98 16.37 3.75
N SER A 126 4.24 17.15 4.54
CA SER A 126 2.86 16.82 4.93
C SER A 126 1.79 17.59 4.13
N LYS A 127 2.18 18.55 3.33
CA LYS A 127 1.25 19.41 2.59
C LYS A 127 1.76 19.68 1.18
N ASN A 128 1.10 19.10 0.20
CA ASN A 128 1.22 19.46 -1.21
C ASN A 128 -0.16 19.28 -1.90
N ASN A 129 -0.26 19.68 -3.15
CA ASN A 129 -1.53 19.64 -3.89
C ASN A 129 -2.04 18.20 -4.05
N LEU A 130 -1.14 17.24 -4.33
CA LEU A 130 -1.50 15.84 -4.50
C LEU A 130 -2.10 15.25 -3.22
N LEU A 131 -1.43 15.45 -2.07
CA LEU A 131 -1.93 14.97 -0.78
C LEU A 131 -3.28 15.59 -0.42
N ARG A 132 -3.50 16.87 -0.79
CA ARG A 132 -4.81 17.53 -0.59
C ARG A 132 -5.89 16.89 -1.45
N ILE A 133 -5.63 16.65 -2.73
CA ILE A 133 -6.57 15.99 -3.66
C ILE A 133 -6.91 14.59 -3.16
N LYS A 134 -5.91 13.75 -2.85
CA LYS A 134 -6.13 12.41 -2.30
C LYS A 134 -6.93 12.42 -1.01
N LYS A 135 -6.66 13.37 -0.12
CA LYS A 135 -7.44 13.55 1.11
C LYS A 135 -8.91 13.86 0.80
N MET A 136 -9.19 14.76 -0.13
CA MET A 136 -10.55 15.09 -0.55
C MET A 136 -11.28 13.88 -1.13
N MET A 137 -10.62 13.12 -2.00
CA MET A 137 -11.17 11.87 -2.55
C MET A 137 -11.53 10.87 -1.44
N ASN A 138 -10.64 10.70 -0.46
CA ASN A 138 -10.83 9.75 0.64
C ASN A 138 -12.01 10.09 1.57
N VAL A 139 -12.53 11.32 1.55
CA VAL A 139 -13.76 11.69 2.30
C VAL A 139 -14.95 10.80 1.91
N GLY A 140 -15.04 10.37 0.65
CA GLY A 140 -16.08 9.45 0.20
C GLY A 140 -16.11 8.12 0.99
N PHE A 141 -14.94 7.58 1.33
CA PHE A 141 -14.84 6.37 2.17
C PHE A 141 -15.28 6.64 3.62
N ARG A 142 -15.09 7.86 4.12
CA ARG A 142 -15.57 8.25 5.47
C ARG A 142 -17.09 8.37 5.52
N ILE A 143 -17.70 8.93 4.47
CA ILE A 143 -19.17 9.12 4.39
C ILE A 143 -19.87 7.76 4.34
N SER A 144 -19.39 6.83 3.51
CA SER A 144 -20.04 5.54 3.34
C SER A 144 -19.06 4.39 3.08
N SER A 145 -18.36 3.96 4.14
CA SER A 145 -17.35 2.89 4.10
C SER A 145 -17.88 1.54 3.60
N LYS A 146 -19.18 1.26 3.81
CA LYS A 146 -19.83 -0.03 3.45
C LYS A 146 -20.44 -0.02 2.05
N SER A 147 -20.68 1.13 1.44
CA SER A 147 -21.30 1.24 0.13
C SER A 147 -20.33 0.88 -0.98
N ARG A 148 -20.61 -0.19 -1.71
CA ARG A 148 -19.85 -0.57 -2.90
C ARG A 148 -19.88 0.53 -3.96
N TRP A 149 -21.05 1.16 -4.15
CA TRP A 149 -21.22 2.25 -5.08
C TRP A 149 -20.29 3.42 -4.75
N MET A 150 -20.27 3.86 -3.47
CA MET A 150 -19.40 4.96 -3.04
C MET A 150 -17.92 4.63 -3.20
N ARG A 151 -17.50 3.42 -2.77
CA ARG A 151 -16.10 2.98 -2.95
C ARG A 151 -15.67 3.04 -4.42
N ARG A 152 -16.50 2.50 -5.30
CA ARG A 152 -16.24 2.54 -6.75
C ARG A 152 -16.25 3.96 -7.31
N ARG A 153 -17.12 4.86 -6.80
CA ARG A 153 -17.14 6.28 -7.20
C ARG A 153 -15.85 7.00 -6.82
N VAL A 154 -15.32 6.77 -5.63
CA VAL A 154 -14.02 7.32 -5.25
C VAL A 154 -12.92 6.80 -6.18
N LEU A 155 -12.85 5.48 -6.38
CA LEU A 155 -11.84 4.85 -7.24
C LEU A 155 -11.99 5.20 -8.73
N SER A 156 -13.17 5.64 -9.16
CA SER A 156 -13.42 5.99 -10.57
C SER A 156 -12.78 7.30 -11.03
N ILE A 157 -12.27 8.10 -10.10
CA ILE A 157 -11.59 9.37 -10.38
C ILE A 157 -10.07 9.32 -10.14
N GLY A 158 -9.56 8.17 -9.71
CA GLY A 158 -8.14 7.92 -9.51
C GLY A 158 -7.82 7.06 -8.29
N ASN A 159 -6.56 6.67 -8.14
CA ASN A 159 -6.07 5.94 -6.97
C ASN A 159 -5.64 6.90 -5.86
N SER A 160 -6.48 7.05 -4.85
CA SER A 160 -6.18 7.89 -3.68
C SER A 160 -5.59 7.11 -2.49
N ILE A 161 -5.64 5.77 -2.54
CA ILE A 161 -5.17 4.90 -1.47
C ILE A 161 -3.69 4.59 -1.71
N CYS A 162 -2.85 4.90 -0.75
CA CYS A 162 -1.41 4.57 -0.80
C CYS A 162 -1.21 3.13 -0.36
N CYS A 163 -0.58 2.31 -1.20
CA CYS A 163 -0.47 0.86 -0.97
C CYS A 163 0.14 0.50 0.39
N PRO A 164 1.30 1.01 0.79
CA PRO A 164 1.90 0.65 2.08
C PRO A 164 1.13 1.20 3.29
N ALA A 165 0.16 2.12 3.09
CA ALA A 165 -0.70 2.61 4.17
C ALA A 165 -1.91 1.72 4.44
N VAL A 166 -1.98 0.53 3.83
CA VAL A 166 -3.15 -0.37 3.89
C VAL A 166 -2.90 -1.56 4.79
N THR A 167 -3.83 -1.79 5.71
CA THR A 167 -3.95 -3.03 6.49
C THR A 167 -5.12 -3.85 5.97
N TYR A 168 -4.88 -5.13 5.72
CA TYR A 168 -5.84 -6.09 5.16
C TYR A 168 -6.47 -6.95 6.26
N CYS A 169 -7.75 -7.26 6.11
CA CYS A 169 -8.39 -8.33 6.89
C CYS A 169 -8.17 -9.66 6.17
N MET A 170 -7.35 -10.55 6.73
CA MET A 170 -6.94 -11.79 6.07
C MET A 170 -8.13 -12.73 5.79
N LYS A 171 -9.16 -12.72 6.62
CA LYS A 171 -10.41 -13.46 6.34
C LYS A 171 -11.12 -12.99 5.06
N GLN A 172 -11.02 -11.71 4.71
CA GLN A 172 -11.61 -11.16 3.48
C GLN A 172 -10.63 -11.21 2.30
N TYR A 173 -9.37 -11.47 2.60
CA TYR A 173 -8.30 -11.63 1.63
C TYR A 173 -8.18 -13.06 1.11
N ASP A 174 -8.82 -14.03 1.77
CA ASP A 174 -8.76 -15.44 1.39
C ASP A 174 -9.13 -15.66 -0.08
N GLY A 175 -8.26 -16.33 -0.82
CA GLY A 175 -8.37 -16.51 -2.27
C GLY A 175 -8.07 -15.25 -3.12
N PHE A 176 -7.81 -14.08 -2.51
CA PHE A 176 -7.42 -12.88 -3.24
C PHE A 176 -5.94 -12.93 -3.63
N ARG A 177 -5.64 -12.38 -4.80
CA ARG A 177 -4.26 -12.19 -5.29
C ARG A 177 -4.17 -10.86 -6.03
N PHE A 178 -3.02 -10.18 -5.91
CA PHE A 178 -2.67 -9.09 -6.81
C PHE A 178 -2.49 -9.65 -8.23
N ASP A 179 -2.97 -8.93 -9.22
CA ASP A 179 -2.96 -9.38 -10.61
C ASP A 179 -1.66 -8.96 -11.30
N GLY A 180 -0.88 -9.92 -11.76
CA GLY A 180 0.37 -9.71 -12.47
C GLY A 180 0.23 -9.06 -13.85
N ALA A 181 -0.99 -8.95 -14.38
CA ALA A 181 -1.25 -8.22 -15.63
C ALA A 181 -0.98 -6.70 -15.48
N TYR A 182 -1.05 -6.17 -14.25
CA TYR A 182 -0.77 -4.77 -13.92
C TYR A 182 0.56 -4.64 -13.20
N ARG A 183 1.45 -3.83 -13.74
CA ARG A 183 2.72 -3.50 -13.11
C ARG A 183 2.63 -2.22 -12.27
N PHE A 184 1.91 -1.22 -12.79
CA PHE A 184 1.83 0.12 -12.23
C PHE A 184 0.51 0.39 -11.49
N ALA A 185 -0.57 -0.20 -11.99
CA ALA A 185 -1.90 -0.04 -11.42
C ALA A 185 -2.37 -1.26 -10.60
N CYS A 186 -1.44 -2.12 -10.17
CA CYS A 186 -1.75 -3.36 -9.45
C CYS A 186 -2.46 -3.12 -8.11
N ASP A 187 -2.13 -2.06 -7.40
CA ASP A 187 -2.81 -1.63 -6.19
C ASP A 187 -4.21 -1.07 -6.50
N TRP A 188 -4.35 -0.23 -7.54
CA TRP A 188 -5.65 0.29 -7.95
C TRP A 188 -6.59 -0.82 -8.42
N ASP A 189 -6.09 -1.78 -9.19
CA ASP A 189 -6.82 -3.00 -9.54
C ASP A 189 -7.30 -3.75 -8.31
N ALA A 190 -6.38 -3.95 -7.34
CA ALA A 190 -6.70 -4.61 -6.09
C ALA A 190 -7.82 -3.88 -5.32
N TRP A 191 -7.75 -2.55 -5.23
CA TRP A 191 -8.80 -1.77 -4.56
C TRP A 191 -10.14 -1.87 -5.29
N GLU A 192 -10.15 -1.85 -6.61
CA GLU A 192 -11.38 -1.99 -7.38
C GLU A 192 -12.03 -3.36 -7.16
N ARG A 193 -11.27 -4.44 -7.22
CA ARG A 193 -11.77 -5.80 -6.98
C ARG A 193 -12.26 -5.99 -5.54
N LEU A 194 -11.49 -5.52 -4.55
CA LEU A 194 -11.90 -5.54 -3.15
C LEU A 194 -13.12 -4.64 -2.88
N ALA A 195 -13.26 -3.50 -3.58
CA ALA A 195 -14.41 -2.62 -3.45
C ALA A 195 -15.73 -3.29 -3.86
N ASN A 196 -15.71 -4.34 -4.68
CA ASN A 196 -16.88 -5.12 -5.07
C ASN A 196 -17.31 -6.15 -4.01
N GLN A 197 -16.51 -6.44 -3.01
CA GLN A 197 -16.85 -7.37 -1.93
C GLN A 197 -17.84 -6.76 -0.93
N LYS A 198 -18.55 -7.62 -0.18
CA LYS A 198 -19.39 -7.21 0.96
C LYS A 198 -18.49 -6.90 2.15
N GLY A 199 -18.51 -5.66 2.66
CA GLY A 199 -17.71 -5.24 3.81
C GLY A 199 -17.43 -3.75 3.79
N ALA A 200 -16.40 -3.31 4.51
CA ALA A 200 -16.07 -1.90 4.68
C ALA A 200 -14.61 -1.58 4.33
N PHE A 201 -14.41 -0.44 3.66
CA PHE A 201 -13.13 0.24 3.55
C PHE A 201 -13.04 1.29 4.65
N LEU A 202 -12.10 1.13 5.56
CA LEU A 202 -12.03 1.91 6.79
C LEU A 202 -10.96 2.99 6.68
N TYR A 203 -11.35 4.18 6.27
CA TYR A 203 -10.45 5.32 6.18
C TYR A 203 -10.16 5.96 7.54
N ILE A 204 -8.89 6.22 7.82
CA ILE A 204 -8.37 6.88 9.02
C ILE A 204 -7.71 8.20 8.59
N PRO A 205 -8.33 9.37 8.88
CA PRO A 205 -7.85 10.67 8.42
C PRO A 205 -6.67 11.18 9.28
N LYS A 206 -5.65 10.34 9.46
CA LYS A 206 -4.39 10.68 10.13
C LYS A 206 -3.22 10.21 9.28
N ARG A 207 -2.16 11.00 9.22
CA ARG A 207 -0.93 10.68 8.50
C ARG A 207 -0.05 9.83 9.39
N LEU A 208 -0.14 8.52 9.20
CA LEU A 208 0.52 7.53 10.05
C LEU A 208 1.58 6.70 9.29
N MET A 209 1.83 7.02 8.03
CA MET A 209 2.86 6.41 7.21
C MET A 209 3.55 7.47 6.38
N GLY A 210 4.85 7.40 6.25
CA GLY A 210 5.68 8.24 5.41
C GLY A 210 6.10 7.49 4.16
N HIS A 211 5.61 7.93 3.00
CA HIS A 211 5.99 7.39 1.71
C HIS A 211 7.24 8.11 1.20
N ARG A 212 8.31 7.35 1.03
CA ARG A 212 9.59 7.92 0.58
C ARG A 212 9.63 8.09 -0.92
N ILE A 213 10.08 9.26 -1.34
CA ILE A 213 10.29 9.61 -2.74
C ILE A 213 11.79 9.78 -2.96
N HIS A 214 12.36 8.90 -3.77
CA HIS A 214 13.78 8.91 -4.14
C HIS A 214 13.98 8.39 -5.57
N ALA A 215 15.14 8.66 -6.16
CA ALA A 215 15.43 8.36 -7.57
C ALA A 215 15.29 6.87 -7.92
N GLU A 216 15.57 5.98 -6.96
CA GLU A 216 15.50 4.54 -7.16
C GLU A 216 14.15 3.93 -6.85
N SER A 217 13.17 4.71 -6.34
CA SER A 217 11.83 4.19 -6.08
C SER A 217 11.17 3.74 -7.37
N GLU A 218 10.44 2.63 -7.32
CA GLU A 218 9.71 2.11 -8.48
C GLU A 218 8.79 3.20 -9.07
N THR A 219 8.11 3.97 -8.22
CA THR A 219 7.24 5.07 -8.66
C THR A 219 7.99 6.11 -9.50
N THR A 220 9.22 6.46 -9.14
CA THR A 220 10.03 7.45 -9.87
C THR A 220 10.57 6.88 -11.19
N LYS A 221 11.09 5.66 -11.19
CA LYS A 221 11.55 4.97 -12.41
C LYS A 221 10.43 4.78 -13.43
N MET A 222 9.22 4.63 -12.96
CA MET A 222 8.02 4.35 -13.74
C MET A 222 7.38 5.57 -14.41
N THR A 223 7.78 6.80 -14.04
CA THR A 223 7.15 8.02 -14.57
C THR A 223 7.44 8.22 -16.07
N ALA A 224 8.50 7.62 -16.59
CA ALA A 224 8.89 7.69 -18.01
C ALA A 224 8.33 6.53 -18.87
N ASP A 225 7.59 5.57 -18.29
CA ASP A 225 7.11 4.39 -19.01
C ASP A 225 5.71 4.63 -19.60
N THR A 226 5.58 4.52 -20.92
CA THR A 226 4.29 4.62 -21.64
C THR A 226 3.26 3.60 -21.17
N ARG A 227 3.69 2.44 -20.66
CA ARG A 227 2.86 1.37 -20.13
C ARG A 227 2.04 1.82 -18.92
N ARG A 228 2.58 2.73 -18.11
CA ARG A 228 1.84 3.32 -16.99
C ARG A 228 0.57 4.03 -17.46
N ALA A 229 0.68 4.87 -18.47
CA ALA A 229 -0.47 5.61 -19.01
C ALA A 229 -1.52 4.65 -19.61
N GLU A 230 -1.09 3.54 -20.21
CA GLU A 230 -1.97 2.50 -20.73
C GLU A 230 -2.72 1.80 -19.60
N GLU A 231 -2.01 1.38 -18.53
CA GLU A 231 -2.64 0.72 -17.39
C GLU A 231 -3.62 1.65 -16.65
N GLU A 232 -3.26 2.92 -16.44
CA GLU A 232 -4.16 3.93 -15.88
C GLU A 232 -5.41 4.13 -16.76
N TYR A 233 -5.25 4.19 -18.09
CA TYR A 233 -6.38 4.23 -19.00
C TYR A 233 -7.26 2.97 -18.89
N MET A 234 -6.67 1.79 -18.83
CA MET A 234 -7.41 0.53 -18.64
C MET A 234 -8.20 0.54 -17.32
N MET A 235 -7.63 1.09 -16.24
CA MET A 235 -8.35 1.25 -14.98
C MET A 235 -9.53 2.21 -15.11
N PHE A 236 -9.37 3.37 -15.74
CA PHE A 236 -10.49 4.29 -15.99
C PHE A 236 -11.58 3.65 -16.86
N ARG A 237 -11.23 2.77 -17.80
CA ARG A 237 -12.17 2.01 -18.63
C ARG A 237 -13.09 1.07 -17.84
N ARG A 238 -12.70 0.66 -16.65
CA ARG A 238 -13.57 -0.14 -15.77
C ARG A 238 -14.74 0.65 -15.18
N PHE A 239 -14.66 1.97 -15.22
CA PHE A 239 -15.65 2.87 -14.64
C PHE A 239 -16.37 3.73 -15.69
N TRP A 240 -15.71 4.05 -16.79
CA TRP A 240 -16.13 5.07 -17.73
C TRP A 240 -16.10 4.62 -19.19
N PRO A 241 -16.99 5.18 -20.06
CA PRO A 241 -16.85 5.05 -21.50
C PRO A 241 -15.49 5.55 -22.00
N ALA A 242 -15.04 5.08 -23.17
CA ALA A 242 -13.70 5.34 -23.70
C ALA A 242 -13.32 6.83 -23.75
N TRP A 243 -14.24 7.69 -24.19
CA TRP A 243 -13.98 9.12 -24.32
C TRP A 243 -13.77 9.83 -22.98
N ILE A 244 -14.51 9.44 -21.92
CA ILE A 244 -14.29 9.96 -20.56
C ILE A 244 -12.98 9.41 -19.99
N ALA A 245 -12.76 8.10 -20.11
CA ALA A 245 -11.55 7.45 -19.61
C ALA A 245 -10.28 8.09 -20.19
N ARG A 246 -10.28 8.37 -21.50
CA ARG A 246 -9.14 9.03 -22.17
C ARG A 246 -8.87 10.44 -21.63
N ARG A 247 -9.91 11.23 -21.36
CA ARG A 247 -9.75 12.56 -20.73
C ARG A 247 -9.22 12.45 -19.31
N LEU A 248 -9.77 11.54 -18.50
CA LEU A 248 -9.34 11.36 -17.12
C LEU A 248 -7.89 10.87 -17.05
N SER A 249 -7.49 9.91 -17.88
CA SER A 249 -6.11 9.43 -17.94
C SER A 249 -5.14 10.56 -18.30
N GLY A 250 -5.47 11.43 -19.25
CA GLY A 250 -4.65 12.58 -19.61
C GLY A 250 -4.49 13.61 -18.48
N PHE A 251 -5.52 13.83 -17.66
CA PHE A 251 -5.42 14.69 -16.47
C PHE A 251 -4.61 14.01 -15.36
N TYR A 252 -4.78 12.69 -15.18
CA TYR A 252 -4.09 11.93 -14.15
C TYR A 252 -2.58 11.86 -14.41
N ALA A 253 -2.17 11.66 -15.66
CA ALA A 253 -0.77 11.67 -16.07
C ALA A 253 -0.08 13.02 -15.75
N LYS A 254 -0.73 14.16 -16.06
CA LYS A 254 -0.20 15.49 -15.71
C LYS A 254 -0.05 15.71 -14.20
N GLY A 255 -0.93 15.11 -13.39
CA GLY A 255 -0.82 15.13 -11.93
C GLY A 255 0.34 14.30 -11.39
N ALA A 256 0.73 13.23 -12.11
CA ALA A 256 1.86 12.39 -11.76
C ALA A 256 3.22 13.09 -12.00
N ASP A 257 3.31 13.96 -13.02
CA ASP A 257 4.52 14.76 -13.30
C ASP A 257 4.87 15.71 -12.16
N SER A 258 3.89 16.12 -11.36
CA SER A 258 4.12 16.95 -10.16
C SER A 258 4.80 16.18 -9.00
N ASN A 259 4.99 14.87 -9.13
CA ASN A 259 5.74 14.02 -8.20
C ASN A 259 7.23 13.89 -8.57
N GLN A 260 7.69 14.54 -9.62
CA GLN A 260 9.11 14.59 -9.95
C GLN A 260 9.84 15.39 -8.87
N LEU A 261 11.08 14.95 -8.57
CA LEU A 261 12.00 15.55 -7.60
C LEU A 261 12.29 17.01 -7.93
#